data_5d57818bb592f8f49f70b4dcecabc803
#
_entry.id   5d57818bb592f8f49f70b4dcecabc803
#
_cell.length_a   1.000
_cell.length_b   1.000
_cell.length_c   1.000
_cell.angle_alpha   90.00
_cell.angle_beta   90.00
_cell.angle_gamma   90.00
#
_symmetry.space_group_name_H-M   'P 1'
#
loop_
_entity.id
_entity.type
_entity.pdbx_description
1 polymer ?
#
loop_
_entity_poly.entity_id
_entity_poly.type
_entity_poly.pdbx_seq_one_letter_code
_entity_poly.pdbx_strand_id
1 'polypeptide(L)'
;MPGSSVSIVGVDKYFGDFHVLKNINLEIKENEFFSLLGPSGCGKTTLLRIIAGLEDVDDGDVLLDDNSILHLPPNKRPVNTIFQNYALFPHLSVFENIAFPLRLKKFSESEIKLKVEWLLSLTRLEEHAKKKPAQLSGGQKQRVSLARALANEPKVLLLDEPVSALDAKLRQELLIELDNLHDKVGITFIYVTHDQAEAISVSDHVAVMNNGVVVQYGTPYEIYESPADAFVATFIGESNLMKGIVKQILSENYVLVEFPTLGEIVCFKDKSVNVNDYVLVTLRPEKIRIAHTKPQLSEDAVTNVVHGVVDETIYMGYQTKYFVRTDGGYILRTYKQHASYLLDEKIIEWKDEVFLYWNPDDSYIVEVEQD
;
A
#
# COMPACT_ATOMS: atom_id res chain seq x y z
N MET A 1 0.50 -23.22 -11.16
CA MET A 1 0.22 -23.99 -9.92
C MET A 1 -0.93 -23.27 -9.25
N PRO A 2 -1.98 -23.92 -8.76
CA PRO A 2 -3.00 -23.21 -8.02
C PRO A 2 -2.40 -22.73 -6.68
N GLY A 3 -2.67 -21.49 -6.34
CA GLY A 3 -2.36 -20.94 -5.02
C GLY A 3 -3.20 -21.59 -3.92
N SER A 4 -3.08 -21.08 -2.71
CA SER A 4 -3.94 -21.46 -1.58
C SER A 4 -4.48 -20.21 -0.92
N SER A 5 -5.69 -20.26 -0.40
CA SER A 5 -6.20 -19.24 0.51
C SER A 5 -5.43 -19.28 1.83
N VAL A 6 -5.32 -18.14 2.49
CA VAL A 6 -4.70 -18.01 3.81
C VAL A 6 -5.68 -17.31 4.74
N SER A 7 -6.12 -18.00 5.80
CA SER A 7 -6.96 -17.41 6.83
C SER A 7 -6.17 -17.28 8.13
N ILE A 8 -6.17 -16.09 8.70
CA ILE A 8 -5.55 -15.76 9.99
C ILE A 8 -6.71 -15.49 10.95
N VAL A 9 -6.82 -16.28 12.01
CA VAL A 9 -7.98 -16.28 12.89
C VAL A 9 -7.56 -15.99 14.33
N GLY A 10 -7.88 -14.80 14.81
CA GLY A 10 -7.67 -14.40 16.19
C GLY A 10 -6.22 -14.48 16.66
N VAL A 11 -5.25 -14.21 15.77
CA VAL A 11 -3.83 -14.37 16.11
C VAL A 11 -3.36 -13.30 17.07
N ASP A 12 -2.86 -13.74 18.23
CA ASP A 12 -2.18 -12.95 19.24
C ASP A 12 -0.70 -13.32 19.33
N LYS A 13 0.17 -12.31 19.55
CA LYS A 13 1.60 -12.50 19.75
C LYS A 13 2.19 -11.52 20.75
N TYR A 14 2.92 -12.08 21.72
CA TYR A 14 3.64 -11.33 22.74
C TYR A 14 5.16 -11.56 22.63
N PHE A 15 5.94 -10.54 22.92
CA PHE A 15 7.36 -10.65 23.24
C PHE A 15 7.60 -10.09 24.64
N GLY A 16 7.71 -10.97 25.64
CA GLY A 16 7.63 -10.59 27.04
C GLY A 16 6.26 -9.96 27.34
N ASP A 17 6.27 -8.75 27.88
CA ASP A 17 5.03 -8.00 28.20
C ASP A 17 4.50 -7.19 26.98
N PHE A 18 5.23 -7.16 25.87
CA PHE A 18 4.83 -6.36 24.70
C PHE A 18 3.93 -7.13 23.77
N HIS A 19 2.66 -6.67 23.63
CA HIS A 19 1.64 -7.26 22.77
C HIS A 19 1.83 -6.74 21.33
N VAL A 20 2.44 -7.55 20.46
CA VAL A 20 2.84 -7.17 19.09
C VAL A 20 1.73 -7.36 18.08
N LEU A 21 0.98 -8.46 18.16
CA LEU A 21 -0.20 -8.74 17.35
C LEU A 21 -1.40 -8.96 18.26
N LYS A 22 -2.51 -8.31 17.94
CA LYS A 22 -3.67 -8.19 18.82
C LYS A 22 -4.92 -8.66 18.07
N ASN A 23 -5.29 -9.91 18.27
CA ASN A 23 -6.49 -10.52 17.70
C ASN A 23 -6.57 -10.29 16.17
N ILE A 24 -5.51 -10.63 15.44
CA ILE A 24 -5.45 -10.43 14.00
C ILE A 24 -6.38 -11.41 13.29
N ASN A 25 -7.28 -10.85 12.49
CA ASN A 25 -8.19 -11.59 11.63
C ASN A 25 -8.04 -11.08 10.19
N LEU A 26 -7.66 -11.97 9.26
CA LEU A 26 -7.48 -11.65 7.84
C LEU A 26 -7.84 -12.87 7.00
N GLU A 27 -8.46 -12.63 5.85
CA GLU A 27 -8.74 -13.63 4.84
C GLU A 27 -8.09 -13.21 3.51
N ILE A 28 -7.19 -14.03 3.00
CA ILE A 28 -6.46 -13.82 1.75
C ILE A 28 -6.91 -14.92 0.79
N LYS A 29 -7.44 -14.53 -0.36
CA LYS A 29 -7.97 -15.47 -1.34
C LYS A 29 -6.85 -16.22 -2.07
N GLU A 30 -7.18 -17.36 -2.65
CA GLU A 30 -6.25 -18.06 -3.55
C GLU A 30 -5.89 -17.19 -4.76
N ASN A 31 -4.64 -17.28 -5.20
CA ASN A 31 -4.10 -16.55 -6.36
C ASN A 31 -4.19 -15.02 -6.22
N GLU A 32 -4.27 -14.49 -5.02
CA GLU A 32 -4.33 -13.05 -4.75
C GLU A 32 -2.94 -12.46 -4.55
N PHE A 33 -2.71 -11.25 -5.07
CA PHE A 33 -1.60 -10.41 -4.66
C PHE A 33 -2.05 -9.54 -3.49
N PHE A 34 -1.72 -9.96 -2.29
CA PHE A 34 -2.14 -9.32 -1.04
C PHE A 34 -0.99 -8.54 -0.40
N SER A 35 -1.24 -7.31 0.05
CA SER A 35 -0.25 -6.51 0.77
C SER A 35 -0.58 -6.28 2.24
N LEU A 36 0.43 -6.45 3.10
CA LEU A 36 0.44 -5.95 4.48
C LEU A 36 1.19 -4.62 4.52
N LEU A 37 0.48 -3.54 4.75
CA LEU A 37 1.00 -2.17 4.75
C LEU A 37 0.92 -1.57 6.16
N GLY A 38 1.88 -0.72 6.55
CA GLY A 38 1.84 -0.03 7.83
C GLY A 38 3.20 0.50 8.25
N PRO A 39 3.29 1.33 9.30
CA PRO A 39 4.54 1.88 9.80
C PRO A 39 5.47 0.78 10.34
N SER A 40 6.74 1.14 10.49
CA SER A 40 7.73 0.23 11.08
C SER A 40 7.34 -0.15 12.52
N GLY A 41 7.47 -1.43 12.85
CA GLY A 41 7.15 -1.94 14.20
C GLY A 41 5.67 -2.24 14.47
N CYS A 42 4.76 -2.12 13.50
CA CYS A 42 3.35 -2.44 13.70
C CYS A 42 3.00 -3.95 13.66
N GLY A 43 3.98 -4.86 13.46
CA GLY A 43 3.78 -6.30 13.53
C GLY A 43 3.80 -7.06 12.19
N LYS A 44 3.92 -6.40 11.02
CA LYS A 44 3.87 -7.03 9.68
C LYS A 44 4.83 -8.20 9.51
N THR A 45 6.13 -7.97 9.75
CA THR A 45 7.16 -9.01 9.65
C THR A 45 6.95 -10.13 10.67
N THR A 46 6.41 -9.83 11.85
CA THR A 46 6.07 -10.84 12.85
C THR A 46 4.95 -11.75 12.33
N LEU A 47 3.89 -11.18 11.78
CA LEU A 47 2.79 -11.95 11.18
C LEU A 47 3.28 -12.81 10.01
N LEU A 48 4.10 -12.25 9.12
CA LEU A 48 4.70 -12.98 8.02
C LEU A 48 5.57 -14.15 8.51
N ARG A 49 6.36 -13.97 9.60
CA ARG A 49 7.18 -15.03 10.21
C ARG A 49 6.33 -16.12 10.83
N ILE A 50 5.18 -15.79 11.42
CA ILE A 50 4.21 -16.76 11.94
C ILE A 50 3.68 -17.62 10.79
N ILE A 51 3.26 -17.04 9.67
CA ILE A 51 2.80 -17.79 8.49
C ILE A 51 3.91 -18.71 7.96
N ALA A 52 5.15 -18.22 7.95
CA ALA A 52 6.33 -19.00 7.53
C ALA A 52 6.70 -20.13 8.51
N GLY A 53 6.19 -20.12 9.76
CA GLY A 53 6.57 -21.05 10.81
C GLY A 53 7.92 -20.73 11.45
N LEU A 54 8.39 -19.49 11.32
CA LEU A 54 9.64 -18.99 11.92
C LEU A 54 9.40 -18.31 13.27
N GLU A 55 8.15 -18.14 13.63
CA GLU A 55 7.69 -17.60 14.92
C GLU A 55 6.41 -18.34 15.33
N ASP A 56 6.24 -18.61 16.62
CA ASP A 56 5.04 -19.25 17.15
C ASP A 56 3.99 -18.21 17.50
N VAL A 57 2.72 -18.60 17.48
CA VAL A 57 1.59 -17.81 18.00
C VAL A 57 1.44 -18.04 19.49
N ASP A 58 0.86 -17.06 20.21
CA ASP A 58 0.48 -17.24 21.60
C ASP A 58 -1.00 -17.63 21.71
N ASP A 59 -1.85 -17.18 20.75
CA ASP A 59 -3.24 -17.60 20.59
C ASP A 59 -3.66 -17.46 19.12
N GLY A 60 -4.79 -18.10 18.75
CA GLY A 60 -5.31 -18.07 17.38
C GLY A 60 -4.77 -19.16 16.47
N ASP A 61 -5.08 -19.06 15.17
CA ASP A 61 -4.67 -20.06 14.17
C ASP A 61 -4.31 -19.42 12.84
N VAL A 62 -3.54 -20.15 12.02
CA VAL A 62 -3.24 -19.83 10.61
C VAL A 62 -3.61 -21.05 9.77
N LEU A 63 -4.54 -20.83 8.84
CA LEU A 63 -5.08 -21.87 7.98
C LEU A 63 -4.60 -21.66 6.54
N LEU A 64 -4.31 -22.74 5.84
CA LEU A 64 -4.10 -22.83 4.40
C LEU A 64 -5.15 -23.77 3.82
N ASP A 65 -6.00 -23.31 2.91
CA ASP A 65 -7.13 -24.08 2.37
C ASP A 65 -7.93 -24.73 3.52
N ASP A 66 -8.33 -23.94 4.54
CA ASP A 66 -9.05 -24.36 5.75
C ASP A 66 -8.33 -25.36 6.68
N ASN A 67 -7.06 -25.66 6.40
CA ASN A 67 -6.26 -26.57 7.23
C ASN A 67 -5.22 -25.79 8.05
N SER A 68 -5.21 -26.00 9.37
CA SER A 68 -4.21 -25.40 10.26
C SER A 68 -2.79 -25.83 9.90
N ILE A 69 -1.89 -24.86 9.80
CA ILE A 69 -0.47 -25.09 9.51
C ILE A 69 0.46 -24.87 10.71
N LEU A 70 -0.08 -24.50 11.88
CA LEU A 70 0.73 -24.18 13.07
C LEU A 70 1.55 -25.38 13.55
N HIS A 71 0.99 -26.59 13.42
CA HIS A 71 1.67 -27.84 13.81
C HIS A 71 2.78 -28.27 12.84
N LEU A 72 2.87 -27.60 11.64
CA LEU A 72 3.86 -27.95 10.63
C LEU A 72 5.14 -27.14 10.86
N PRO A 73 6.32 -27.79 10.87
CA PRO A 73 7.58 -27.08 10.90
C PRO A 73 7.79 -26.31 9.58
N PRO A 74 8.63 -25.24 9.54
CA PRO A 74 8.80 -24.35 8.40
C PRO A 74 9.08 -25.07 7.06
N ASN A 75 9.89 -26.12 7.08
CA ASN A 75 10.27 -26.86 5.90
C ASN A 75 9.18 -27.80 5.34
N LYS A 76 8.06 -27.95 6.03
CA LYS A 76 6.90 -28.75 5.59
C LYS A 76 5.70 -27.86 5.20
N ARG A 77 5.73 -26.58 5.52
CA ARG A 77 4.68 -25.64 5.08
C ARG A 77 4.78 -25.43 3.57
N PRO A 78 3.67 -25.40 2.84
CA PRO A 78 3.68 -25.13 1.40
C PRO A 78 3.84 -23.63 1.11
N VAL A 79 4.63 -22.93 1.90
CA VAL A 79 4.96 -21.52 1.78
C VAL A 79 6.45 -21.33 1.58
N ASN A 80 6.86 -20.25 0.91
CA ASN A 80 8.27 -19.87 0.82
C ASN A 80 8.43 -18.37 1.09
N THR A 81 9.57 -18.00 1.68
CA THR A 81 9.82 -16.60 2.08
C THR A 81 11.01 -16.04 1.29
N ILE A 82 10.82 -14.84 0.77
CA ILE A 82 11.89 -13.97 0.27
C ILE A 82 12.18 -12.92 1.34
N PHE A 83 13.40 -12.97 1.86
CA PHE A 83 13.84 -12.04 2.91
C PHE A 83 14.41 -10.76 2.30
N GLN A 84 14.36 -9.66 3.04
CA GLN A 84 14.87 -8.34 2.66
C GLN A 84 16.33 -8.36 2.18
N ASN A 85 17.19 -9.22 2.74
CA ASN A 85 18.59 -9.39 2.35
C ASN A 85 18.83 -10.44 1.27
N TYR A 86 17.75 -10.94 0.61
CA TYR A 86 17.74 -11.98 -0.42
C TYR A 86 18.27 -13.36 0.03
N ALA A 87 19.03 -13.46 1.09
CA ALA A 87 19.61 -14.67 1.70
C ALA A 87 20.24 -15.64 0.68
N LEU A 88 20.92 -15.12 -0.36
CA LEU A 88 21.58 -15.94 -1.38
C LEU A 88 22.83 -16.62 -0.83
N PHE A 89 23.12 -17.83 -1.28
CA PHE A 89 24.36 -18.54 -0.95
C PHE A 89 25.52 -17.90 -1.73
N PRO A 90 26.47 -17.18 -1.08
CA PRO A 90 27.45 -16.37 -1.78
C PRO A 90 28.51 -17.18 -2.54
N HIS A 91 28.72 -18.43 -2.16
CA HIS A 91 29.68 -19.36 -2.78
C HIS A 91 29.10 -20.11 -3.98
N LEU A 92 27.78 -20.18 -4.12
CA LEU A 92 27.08 -20.86 -5.22
C LEU A 92 26.83 -19.89 -6.39
N SER A 93 26.80 -20.44 -7.62
CA SER A 93 26.33 -19.70 -8.81
C SER A 93 24.83 -19.43 -8.74
N VAL A 94 24.30 -18.61 -9.66
CA VAL A 94 22.85 -18.40 -9.83
C VAL A 94 22.14 -19.74 -10.07
N PHE A 95 22.65 -20.54 -11.02
CA PHE A 95 22.12 -21.88 -11.28
C PHE A 95 22.06 -22.73 -10.01
N GLU A 96 23.16 -22.80 -9.27
CA GLU A 96 23.26 -23.60 -8.05
C GLU A 96 22.35 -23.09 -6.91
N ASN A 97 22.17 -21.76 -6.78
CA ASN A 97 21.23 -21.18 -5.83
C ASN A 97 19.79 -21.65 -6.12
N ILE A 98 19.39 -21.66 -7.40
CA ILE A 98 18.05 -22.10 -7.83
C ILE A 98 17.91 -23.61 -7.73
N ALA A 99 18.95 -24.38 -8.08
CA ALA A 99 18.98 -25.84 -8.02
C ALA A 99 18.97 -26.38 -6.58
N PHE A 100 19.43 -25.60 -5.60
CA PHE A 100 19.63 -26.06 -4.24
C PHE A 100 18.38 -26.70 -3.61
N PRO A 101 17.19 -26.08 -3.59
CA PRO A 101 16.00 -26.69 -3.03
C PRO A 101 15.56 -27.96 -3.79
N LEU A 102 15.78 -28.04 -5.11
CA LEU A 102 15.44 -29.21 -5.92
C LEU A 102 16.32 -30.40 -5.56
N ARG A 103 17.61 -30.16 -5.30
CA ARG A 103 18.53 -31.23 -4.83
C ARG A 103 18.13 -31.74 -3.45
N LEU A 104 17.70 -30.87 -2.54
CA LEU A 104 17.19 -31.30 -1.23
C LEU A 104 15.96 -32.23 -1.37
N LYS A 105 15.12 -31.95 -2.37
CA LYS A 105 13.94 -32.79 -2.71
C LYS A 105 14.32 -34.04 -3.51
N LYS A 106 15.62 -34.27 -3.79
CA LYS A 106 16.16 -35.44 -4.50
C LYS A 106 15.65 -35.59 -5.95
N PHE A 107 15.39 -34.52 -6.65
CA PHE A 107 15.13 -34.52 -8.09
C PHE A 107 16.39 -35.00 -8.84
N SER A 108 16.21 -35.68 -9.99
CA SER A 108 17.32 -36.04 -10.88
C SER A 108 17.99 -34.80 -11.49
N GLU A 109 19.28 -34.88 -11.83
CA GLU A 109 20.01 -33.76 -12.43
C GLU A 109 19.37 -33.28 -13.76
N SER A 110 18.74 -34.18 -14.52
CA SER A 110 18.00 -33.82 -15.73
C SER A 110 16.75 -33.01 -15.44
N GLU A 111 15.98 -33.38 -14.44
CA GLU A 111 14.80 -32.62 -14.00
C GLU A 111 15.20 -31.24 -13.41
N ILE A 112 16.27 -31.22 -12.59
CA ILE A 112 16.82 -29.98 -12.03
C ILE A 112 17.21 -29.03 -13.15
N LYS A 113 17.93 -29.52 -14.17
CA LYS A 113 18.34 -28.69 -15.30
C LYS A 113 17.14 -28.06 -16.00
N LEU A 114 16.13 -28.84 -16.34
CA LEU A 114 14.93 -28.36 -17.03
C LEU A 114 14.17 -27.32 -16.18
N LYS A 115 13.98 -27.62 -14.88
CA LYS A 115 13.27 -26.65 -13.97
C LYS A 115 14.06 -25.36 -13.78
N VAL A 116 15.38 -25.41 -13.60
CA VAL A 116 16.23 -24.25 -13.44
C VAL A 116 16.30 -23.43 -14.73
N GLU A 117 16.41 -24.05 -15.90
CA GLU A 117 16.38 -23.34 -17.19
C GLU A 117 15.05 -22.58 -17.39
N TRP A 118 13.91 -23.20 -17.03
CA TRP A 118 12.61 -22.55 -17.06
C TRP A 118 12.53 -21.37 -16.08
N LEU A 119 13.01 -21.52 -14.83
CA LEU A 119 13.03 -20.45 -13.82
C LEU A 119 13.97 -19.30 -14.23
N LEU A 120 15.12 -19.61 -14.81
CA LEU A 120 16.04 -18.60 -15.35
C LEU A 120 15.36 -17.78 -16.46
N SER A 121 14.65 -18.44 -17.38
CA SER A 121 13.90 -17.75 -18.43
C SER A 121 12.75 -16.91 -17.85
N LEU A 122 12.00 -17.46 -16.90
CA LEU A 122 10.90 -16.75 -16.22
C LEU A 122 11.37 -15.47 -15.54
N THR A 123 12.58 -15.47 -14.97
CA THR A 123 13.18 -14.33 -14.23
C THR A 123 14.22 -13.54 -15.05
N ARG A 124 14.38 -13.85 -16.35
CA ARG A 124 15.33 -13.19 -17.27
C ARG A 124 16.79 -13.21 -16.76
N LEU A 125 17.22 -14.39 -16.31
CA LEU A 125 18.57 -14.61 -15.73
C LEU A 125 19.43 -15.59 -16.54
N GLU A 126 19.05 -15.99 -17.76
CA GLU A 126 19.73 -17.00 -18.56
C GLU A 126 21.23 -16.71 -18.74
N GLU A 127 21.57 -15.45 -19.09
CA GLU A 127 22.96 -15.02 -19.28
C GLU A 127 23.77 -14.95 -17.97
N HIS A 128 23.09 -15.02 -16.83
CA HIS A 128 23.68 -14.88 -15.50
C HIS A 128 23.82 -16.20 -14.76
N ALA A 129 23.38 -17.31 -15.34
CA ALA A 129 23.31 -18.64 -14.70
C ALA A 129 24.62 -19.07 -14.00
N LYS A 130 25.78 -18.74 -14.61
CA LYS A 130 27.10 -19.10 -14.10
C LYS A 130 27.71 -18.08 -13.14
N LYS A 131 27.14 -16.88 -13.00
CA LYS A 131 27.66 -15.83 -12.11
C LYS A 131 27.39 -16.16 -10.65
N LYS A 132 28.21 -15.62 -9.76
CA LYS A 132 27.99 -15.65 -8.30
C LYS A 132 27.27 -14.38 -7.82
N PRO A 133 26.60 -14.40 -6.66
CA PRO A 133 25.89 -13.24 -6.12
C PRO A 133 26.71 -11.94 -6.05
N ALA A 134 28.01 -12.02 -5.78
CA ALA A 134 28.88 -10.85 -5.74
C ALA A 134 29.01 -10.12 -7.10
N GLN A 135 28.69 -10.78 -8.22
CA GLN A 135 28.79 -10.28 -9.58
C GLN A 135 27.45 -9.74 -10.11
N LEU A 136 26.42 -9.68 -9.25
CA LEU A 136 25.05 -9.31 -9.61
C LEU A 136 24.67 -7.96 -9.03
N SER A 137 23.83 -7.21 -9.76
CA SER A 137 23.15 -6.02 -9.23
C SER A 137 22.12 -6.41 -8.16
N GLY A 138 21.61 -5.43 -7.41
CA GLY A 138 20.56 -5.65 -6.40
C GLY A 138 19.31 -6.31 -7.00
N GLY A 139 18.79 -5.79 -8.11
CA GLY A 139 17.64 -6.38 -8.79
C GLY A 139 17.90 -7.79 -9.34
N GLN A 140 19.12 -8.07 -9.84
CA GLN A 140 19.47 -9.43 -10.25
C GLN A 140 19.50 -10.40 -9.06
N LYS A 141 20.03 -9.99 -7.91
CA LYS A 141 20.02 -10.79 -6.68
C LYS A 141 18.59 -11.11 -6.24
N GLN A 142 17.70 -10.14 -6.32
CA GLN A 142 16.29 -10.32 -6.01
C GLN A 142 15.63 -11.35 -6.93
N ARG A 143 15.83 -11.24 -8.25
CA ARG A 143 15.32 -12.22 -9.22
C ARG A 143 15.85 -13.64 -8.96
N VAL A 144 17.12 -13.79 -8.54
CA VAL A 144 17.68 -15.10 -8.12
C VAL A 144 16.97 -15.63 -6.88
N SER A 145 16.72 -14.78 -5.87
CA SER A 145 15.98 -15.17 -4.67
C SER A 145 14.56 -15.62 -5.00
N LEU A 146 13.90 -14.89 -5.90
CA LEU A 146 12.57 -15.19 -6.40
C LEU A 146 12.54 -16.55 -7.15
N ALA A 147 13.45 -16.75 -8.10
CA ALA A 147 13.57 -18.01 -8.84
C ALA A 147 13.84 -19.21 -7.90
N ARG A 148 14.71 -19.03 -6.88
CA ARG A 148 14.99 -20.03 -5.86
C ARG A 148 13.75 -20.34 -5.00
N ALA A 149 12.98 -19.34 -4.64
CA ALA A 149 11.75 -19.52 -3.87
C ALA A 149 10.71 -20.30 -4.67
N LEU A 150 10.53 -19.96 -5.94
CA LEU A 150 9.60 -20.64 -6.86
C LEU A 150 10.04 -22.08 -7.21
N ALA A 151 11.34 -22.39 -7.13
CA ALA A 151 11.83 -23.75 -7.35
C ALA A 151 11.22 -24.78 -6.37
N ASN A 152 10.78 -24.33 -5.22
CA ASN A 152 10.07 -25.17 -4.25
C ASN A 152 8.62 -25.47 -4.62
N GLU A 153 8.07 -24.81 -5.64
CA GLU A 153 6.67 -24.91 -6.04
C GLU A 153 5.73 -24.61 -4.85
N PRO A 154 5.90 -23.43 -4.19
CA PRO A 154 5.06 -23.07 -3.06
C PRO A 154 3.64 -22.75 -3.53
N LYS A 155 2.68 -22.89 -2.64
CA LYS A 155 1.31 -22.41 -2.86
C LYS A 155 1.14 -20.93 -2.48
N VAL A 156 1.97 -20.46 -1.52
CA VAL A 156 1.99 -19.07 -1.04
C VAL A 156 3.42 -18.57 -1.03
N LEU A 157 3.68 -17.40 -1.62
CA LEU A 157 4.96 -16.73 -1.59
C LEU A 157 4.88 -15.52 -0.65
N LEU A 158 5.76 -15.52 0.36
CA LEU A 158 5.89 -14.46 1.35
C LEU A 158 7.05 -13.55 0.96
N LEU A 159 6.81 -12.25 0.86
CA LEU A 159 7.80 -11.26 0.45
C LEU A 159 7.95 -10.21 1.57
N ASP A 160 9.09 -10.21 2.26
CA ASP A 160 9.37 -9.27 3.36
C ASP A 160 10.23 -8.10 2.85
N GLU A 161 9.59 -6.98 2.53
CA GLU A 161 10.20 -5.76 1.99
C GLU A 161 11.20 -6.03 0.83
N PRO A 162 10.81 -6.77 -0.21
CA PRO A 162 11.77 -7.31 -1.16
C PRO A 162 12.47 -6.26 -2.03
N VAL A 163 11.92 -5.04 -2.16
CA VAL A 163 12.46 -3.96 -3.00
C VAL A 163 12.96 -2.75 -2.23
N SER A 164 12.89 -2.76 -0.89
CA SER A 164 13.19 -1.60 -0.03
C SER A 164 14.64 -1.08 -0.16
N ALA A 165 15.59 -1.94 -0.50
CA ALA A 165 17.01 -1.60 -0.64
C ALA A 165 17.39 -1.04 -2.04
N LEU A 166 16.41 -0.83 -2.94
CA LEU A 166 16.63 -0.43 -4.33
C LEU A 166 16.32 1.05 -4.55
N ASP A 167 16.98 1.66 -5.56
CA ASP A 167 16.63 2.99 -6.01
C ASP A 167 15.20 3.03 -6.62
N ALA A 168 14.60 4.22 -6.67
CA ALA A 168 13.20 4.39 -7.04
C ALA A 168 12.86 3.86 -8.44
N LYS A 169 13.76 4.04 -9.43
CA LYS A 169 13.52 3.56 -10.81
C LYS A 169 13.54 2.03 -10.87
N LEU A 170 14.57 1.42 -10.31
CA LEU A 170 14.71 -0.04 -10.30
C LEU A 170 13.59 -0.70 -9.47
N ARG A 171 13.17 -0.05 -8.39
CA ARG A 171 12.04 -0.49 -7.56
C ARG A 171 10.75 -0.59 -8.38
N GLN A 172 10.42 0.47 -9.13
CA GLN A 172 9.21 0.50 -9.97
C GLN A 172 9.26 -0.56 -11.09
N GLU A 173 10.42 -0.74 -11.76
CA GLU A 173 10.61 -1.78 -12.77
C GLU A 173 10.38 -3.18 -12.18
N LEU A 174 10.89 -3.43 -10.97
CA LEU A 174 10.74 -4.74 -10.30
C LEU A 174 9.33 -5.00 -9.76
N LEU A 175 8.60 -3.98 -9.34
CA LEU A 175 7.18 -4.14 -8.96
C LEU A 175 6.35 -4.60 -10.15
N ILE A 176 6.51 -3.99 -11.32
CA ILE A 176 5.87 -4.43 -12.57
C ILE A 176 6.26 -5.87 -12.93
N GLU A 177 7.53 -6.24 -12.69
CA GLU A 177 7.97 -7.62 -12.95
C GLU A 177 7.38 -8.63 -11.96
N LEU A 178 7.23 -8.25 -10.69
CA LEU A 178 6.59 -9.08 -9.66
C LEU A 178 5.11 -9.32 -9.98
N ASP A 179 4.40 -8.29 -10.39
CA ASP A 179 3.01 -8.35 -10.82
C ASP A 179 2.84 -9.29 -12.04
N ASN A 180 3.61 -9.06 -13.10
CA ASN A 180 3.64 -9.95 -14.27
C ASN A 180 4.05 -11.40 -13.95
N LEU A 181 4.88 -11.59 -12.92
CA LEU A 181 5.27 -12.92 -12.49
C LEU A 181 4.13 -13.60 -11.72
N HIS A 182 3.46 -12.87 -10.84
CA HIS A 182 2.28 -13.33 -10.11
C HIS A 182 1.24 -13.88 -11.08
N ASP A 183 0.87 -13.12 -12.12
CA ASP A 183 -0.05 -13.54 -13.17
C ASP A 183 0.37 -14.84 -13.88
N LYS A 184 1.68 -15.00 -14.12
CA LYS A 184 2.21 -16.18 -14.83
C LYS A 184 2.26 -17.44 -13.98
N VAL A 185 2.56 -17.29 -12.68
CA VAL A 185 2.72 -18.46 -11.80
C VAL A 185 1.41 -18.88 -11.15
N GLY A 186 0.46 -17.95 -10.96
CA GLY A 186 -0.87 -18.19 -10.40
C GLY A 186 -0.81 -18.80 -9.01
N ILE A 187 -0.01 -18.22 -8.10
CA ILE A 187 0.06 -18.58 -6.68
C ILE A 187 -0.22 -17.33 -5.83
N THR A 188 -0.63 -17.52 -4.59
CA THR A 188 -0.92 -16.42 -3.67
C THR A 188 0.38 -15.72 -3.23
N PHE A 189 0.42 -14.39 -3.34
CA PHE A 189 1.51 -13.56 -2.84
C PHE A 189 1.06 -12.80 -1.61
N ILE A 190 1.90 -12.80 -0.55
CA ILE A 190 1.76 -11.95 0.63
C ILE A 190 2.97 -11.02 0.68
N TYR A 191 2.74 -9.76 0.39
CA TYR A 191 3.76 -8.73 0.23
C TYR A 191 3.76 -7.78 1.43
N VAL A 192 4.86 -7.70 2.15
CA VAL A 192 5.04 -6.78 3.27
C VAL A 192 5.81 -5.56 2.81
N THR A 193 5.27 -4.38 3.05
CA THR A 193 5.94 -3.11 2.77
C THR A 193 5.52 -2.03 3.77
N HIS A 194 6.31 -0.97 3.86
CA HIS A 194 5.96 0.29 4.48
C HIS A 194 5.75 1.41 3.45
N ASP A 195 5.98 1.13 2.17
CA ASP A 195 5.78 2.08 1.05
C ASP A 195 4.36 1.91 0.50
N GLN A 196 3.61 3.01 0.59
CA GLN A 196 2.21 3.06 0.16
C GLN A 196 2.07 2.87 -1.35
N ALA A 197 2.98 3.48 -2.13
CA ALA A 197 2.93 3.41 -3.59
C ALA A 197 3.17 1.96 -4.07
N GLU A 198 4.02 1.20 -3.37
CA GLU A 198 4.23 -0.21 -3.65
C GLU A 198 2.93 -1.00 -3.45
N ALA A 199 2.32 -0.91 -2.24
CA ALA A 199 1.12 -1.67 -1.92
C ALA A 199 -0.05 -1.34 -2.85
N ILE A 200 -0.30 -0.05 -3.12
CA ILE A 200 -1.42 0.40 -3.96
C ILE A 200 -1.24 -0.03 -5.42
N SER A 201 0.01 -0.11 -5.93
CA SER A 201 0.26 -0.33 -7.36
C SER A 201 0.12 -1.78 -7.83
N VAL A 202 0.29 -2.77 -6.93
CA VAL A 202 0.38 -4.18 -7.33
C VAL A 202 -0.64 -5.11 -6.63
N SER A 203 -1.39 -4.60 -5.65
CA SER A 203 -2.22 -5.48 -4.83
C SER A 203 -3.68 -5.53 -5.29
N ASP A 204 -4.28 -6.71 -5.20
CA ASP A 204 -5.73 -6.89 -5.29
C ASP A 204 -6.41 -6.36 -4.01
N HIS A 205 -5.83 -6.69 -2.84
CA HIS A 205 -6.26 -6.15 -1.54
C HIS A 205 -5.06 -5.77 -0.67
N VAL A 206 -5.32 -4.81 0.21
CA VAL A 206 -4.35 -4.28 1.17
C VAL A 206 -4.94 -4.35 2.57
N ALA A 207 -4.17 -4.85 3.53
CA ALA A 207 -4.46 -4.67 4.95
C ALA A 207 -3.52 -3.60 5.53
N VAL A 208 -4.10 -2.53 6.06
CA VAL A 208 -3.36 -1.48 6.75
C VAL A 208 -3.26 -1.85 8.23
N MET A 209 -2.03 -2.02 8.71
CA MET A 209 -1.75 -2.37 10.10
C MET A 209 -1.21 -1.16 10.87
N ASN A 210 -1.68 -1.00 12.10
CA ASN A 210 -1.15 -0.01 13.04
C ASN A 210 -1.19 -0.57 14.46
N ASN A 211 -0.12 -0.38 15.25
CA ASN A 211 -0.05 -0.77 16.67
C ASN A 211 -0.50 -2.22 16.98
N GLY A 212 -0.23 -3.14 16.06
CA GLY A 212 -0.52 -4.56 16.23
C GLY A 212 -1.95 -4.97 15.87
N VAL A 213 -2.74 -4.10 15.27
CA VAL A 213 -4.10 -4.41 14.76
C VAL A 213 -4.20 -4.13 13.26
N VAL A 214 -5.15 -4.78 12.59
CA VAL A 214 -5.57 -4.41 11.24
C VAL A 214 -6.61 -3.30 11.38
N VAL A 215 -6.27 -2.10 10.89
CA VAL A 215 -7.13 -0.91 10.96
C VAL A 215 -8.13 -0.89 9.82
N GLN A 216 -7.68 -1.28 8.62
CA GLN A 216 -8.53 -1.37 7.43
C GLN A 216 -8.04 -2.49 6.53
N TYR A 217 -8.99 -3.17 5.89
CA TYR A 217 -8.79 -4.15 4.81
C TYR A 217 -9.72 -3.78 3.65
N GLY A 218 -9.21 -3.81 2.44
CA GLY A 218 -9.98 -3.52 1.23
C GLY A 218 -9.11 -3.47 -0.01
N THR A 219 -9.73 -3.16 -1.15
CA THR A 219 -9.01 -2.86 -2.39
C THR A 219 -8.18 -1.59 -2.25
N PRO A 220 -7.12 -1.39 -3.05
CA PRO A 220 -6.35 -0.14 -3.07
C PRO A 220 -7.23 1.11 -3.21
N TYR A 221 -8.28 1.03 -4.03
CA TYR A 221 -9.23 2.11 -4.23
C TYR A 221 -10.00 2.44 -2.93
N GLU A 222 -10.56 1.44 -2.25
CA GLU A 222 -11.29 1.64 -0.98
C GLU A 222 -10.40 2.22 0.12
N ILE A 223 -9.15 1.73 0.24
CA ILE A 223 -8.17 2.24 1.21
C ILE A 223 -7.85 3.72 0.96
N TYR A 224 -7.76 4.13 -0.31
CA TYR A 224 -7.40 5.50 -0.68
C TYR A 224 -8.59 6.47 -0.61
N GLU A 225 -9.74 6.08 -1.16
CA GLU A 225 -10.91 6.95 -1.32
C GLU A 225 -11.81 6.99 -0.07
N SER A 226 -11.90 5.86 0.66
CA SER A 226 -12.78 5.70 1.81
C SER A 226 -12.00 5.22 3.04
N PRO A 227 -11.04 6.02 3.54
CA PRO A 227 -10.24 5.64 4.69
C PRO A 227 -11.12 5.43 5.94
N ALA A 228 -10.82 4.37 6.70
CA ALA A 228 -11.62 3.97 7.87
C ALA A 228 -11.53 4.99 9.01
N ASP A 229 -10.36 5.59 9.20
CA ASP A 229 -10.07 6.57 10.25
C ASP A 229 -9.03 7.62 9.82
N ALA A 230 -8.74 8.56 10.71
CA ALA A 230 -7.76 9.63 10.49
C ALA A 230 -6.34 9.09 10.27
N PHE A 231 -5.99 7.96 10.89
CA PHE A 231 -4.69 7.36 10.69
C PHE A 231 -4.54 6.88 9.24
N VAL A 232 -5.49 6.11 8.72
CA VAL A 232 -5.46 5.63 7.34
C VAL A 232 -5.49 6.81 6.36
N ALA A 233 -6.36 7.82 6.60
CA ALA A 233 -6.45 9.01 5.76
C ALA A 233 -5.14 9.78 5.62
N THR A 234 -4.32 9.81 6.67
CA THR A 234 -3.03 10.53 6.69
C THR A 234 -1.84 9.64 6.38
N PHE A 235 -1.94 8.34 6.67
CA PHE A 235 -0.90 7.39 6.36
C PHE A 235 -0.89 7.02 4.87
N ILE A 236 -2.05 6.94 4.21
CA ILE A 236 -2.17 6.64 2.78
C ILE A 236 -2.26 7.94 1.97
N GLY A 237 -1.12 8.34 1.40
CA GLY A 237 -1.02 9.60 0.66
C GLY A 237 -1.06 10.84 1.55
N GLU A 238 -1.03 12.01 0.93
CA GLU A 238 -1.24 13.26 1.64
C GLU A 238 -2.74 13.58 1.77
N SER A 239 -3.13 14.22 2.87
CA SER A 239 -4.50 14.68 3.06
C SER A 239 -4.57 15.99 3.82
N ASN A 240 -5.53 16.84 3.47
CA ASN A 240 -5.97 17.94 4.32
C ASN A 240 -7.02 17.38 5.28
N LEU A 241 -6.73 17.39 6.58
CA LEU A 241 -7.61 16.88 7.61
C LEU A 241 -8.22 18.04 8.40
N MET A 242 -9.54 18.15 8.41
CA MET A 242 -10.25 19.33 8.90
C MET A 242 -11.34 18.93 9.89
N LYS A 243 -11.38 19.59 11.05
CA LYS A 243 -12.47 19.41 12.03
C LYS A 243 -13.56 20.47 11.81
N GLY A 244 -14.81 20.03 11.74
CA GLY A 244 -15.97 20.89 11.58
C GLY A 244 -17.19 20.37 12.33
N ILE A 245 -18.28 21.14 12.27
CA ILE A 245 -19.56 20.82 12.89
C ILE A 245 -20.62 20.73 11.81
N VAL A 246 -21.41 19.66 11.81
CA VAL A 246 -22.52 19.48 10.88
C VAL A 246 -23.61 20.51 11.17
N LYS A 247 -23.90 21.37 10.19
CA LYS A 247 -24.94 22.38 10.28
C LYS A 247 -26.28 21.89 9.74
N GLN A 248 -26.24 21.15 8.65
CA GLN A 248 -27.45 20.73 7.97
C GLN A 248 -27.21 19.41 7.22
N ILE A 249 -28.20 18.53 7.23
CA ILE A 249 -28.25 17.37 6.34
C ILE A 249 -28.94 17.82 5.06
N LEU A 250 -28.21 17.75 3.93
CA LEU A 250 -28.70 18.20 2.63
C LEU A 250 -29.42 17.06 1.87
N SER A 251 -28.87 15.84 1.98
CA SER A 251 -29.43 14.64 1.37
C SER A 251 -28.95 13.37 2.09
N GLU A 252 -29.23 12.21 1.55
CA GLU A 252 -28.74 10.93 2.07
C GLU A 252 -27.20 10.92 2.16
N ASN A 253 -26.52 11.45 1.15
CA ASN A 253 -25.06 11.38 1.01
C ASN A 253 -24.34 12.70 1.27
N TYR A 254 -25.02 13.83 1.48
CA TYR A 254 -24.37 15.13 1.62
C TYR A 254 -24.84 15.88 2.86
N VAL A 255 -23.88 16.54 3.49
CA VAL A 255 -24.11 17.45 4.63
C VAL A 255 -23.37 18.76 4.43
N LEU A 256 -23.91 19.82 5.02
CA LEU A 256 -23.21 21.10 5.16
C LEU A 256 -22.46 21.10 6.48
N VAL A 257 -21.15 21.25 6.41
CA VAL A 257 -20.24 21.29 7.56
C VAL A 257 -19.68 22.70 7.69
N GLU A 258 -19.75 23.28 8.89
CA GLU A 258 -19.08 24.53 9.21
C GLU A 258 -17.69 24.26 9.77
N PHE A 259 -16.69 24.80 9.12
CA PHE A 259 -15.30 24.80 9.58
C PHE A 259 -14.92 26.19 10.11
N PRO A 260 -14.34 26.30 11.31
CA PRO A 260 -13.97 27.61 11.90
C PRO A 260 -13.06 28.46 11.01
N THR A 261 -12.31 27.81 10.12
CA THR A 261 -11.27 28.46 9.31
C THR A 261 -11.49 28.40 7.80
N LEU A 262 -12.55 27.72 7.33
CA LEU A 262 -12.86 27.56 5.90
C LEU A 262 -14.28 28.03 5.56
N GLY A 263 -15.14 28.27 6.58
CA GLY A 263 -16.54 28.50 6.38
C GLY A 263 -17.35 27.23 6.11
N GLU A 264 -18.45 27.38 5.40
CA GLU A 264 -19.38 26.28 5.10
C GLU A 264 -18.94 25.52 3.84
N ILE A 265 -18.79 24.21 3.99
CA ILE A 265 -18.35 23.28 2.94
C ILE A 265 -19.36 22.13 2.86
N VAL A 266 -19.75 21.76 1.65
CA VAL A 266 -20.57 20.55 1.41
C VAL A 266 -19.65 19.34 1.40
N CYS A 267 -19.97 18.34 2.23
CA CYS A 267 -19.18 17.14 2.41
C CYS A 267 -19.99 15.88 2.11
N PHE A 268 -19.32 14.89 1.54
CA PHE A 268 -19.87 13.56 1.32
C PHE A 268 -19.80 12.72 2.60
N LYS A 269 -20.86 11.96 2.86
CA LYS A 269 -20.94 11.00 3.97
C LYS A 269 -21.47 9.65 3.51
N ASP A 270 -20.90 8.60 4.03
CA ASP A 270 -21.39 7.23 4.01
C ASP A 270 -21.72 6.71 5.43
N LYS A 271 -21.46 7.53 6.44
CA LYS A 271 -21.68 7.24 7.86
C LYS A 271 -22.93 7.96 8.37
N SER A 272 -23.51 7.42 9.45
CA SER A 272 -24.62 8.10 10.13
C SER A 272 -24.11 9.36 10.83
N VAL A 273 -24.71 10.50 10.50
CA VAL A 273 -24.32 11.84 11.00
C VAL A 273 -25.57 12.60 11.37
N ASN A 274 -25.54 13.32 12.48
CA ASN A 274 -26.62 14.21 12.94
C ASN A 274 -26.18 15.68 12.87
N VAL A 275 -27.15 16.58 12.92
CA VAL A 275 -26.88 18.02 13.07
C VAL A 275 -26.22 18.25 14.43
N ASN A 276 -25.18 19.07 14.47
CA ASN A 276 -24.27 19.39 15.57
C ASN A 276 -23.22 18.33 15.92
N ASP A 277 -23.18 17.17 15.23
CA ASP A 277 -22.06 16.25 15.41
C ASP A 277 -20.74 16.91 14.98
N TYR A 278 -19.67 16.66 15.73
CA TYR A 278 -18.32 17.00 15.31
C TYR A 278 -17.82 15.97 14.33
N VAL A 279 -17.29 16.44 13.21
CA VAL A 279 -16.79 15.56 12.15
C VAL A 279 -15.37 15.90 11.77
N LEU A 280 -14.61 14.85 11.42
CA LEU A 280 -13.32 14.97 10.81
C LEU A 280 -13.44 14.67 9.31
N VAL A 281 -13.05 15.62 8.49
CA VAL A 281 -13.16 15.55 7.03
C VAL A 281 -11.79 15.46 6.41
N THR A 282 -11.60 14.54 5.48
CA THR A 282 -10.41 14.43 4.63
C THR A 282 -10.66 15.02 3.25
N LEU A 283 -9.66 15.70 2.71
CA LEU A 283 -9.66 16.24 1.34
C LEU A 283 -8.28 16.07 0.72
N ARG A 284 -8.19 15.27 -0.34
CA ARG A 284 -6.92 14.99 -1.01
C ARG A 284 -6.40 16.22 -1.76
N PRO A 285 -5.10 16.57 -1.64
CA PRO A 285 -4.53 17.73 -2.32
C PRO A 285 -4.69 17.73 -3.84
N GLU A 286 -4.60 16.56 -4.50
CA GLU A 286 -4.72 16.40 -5.95
C GLU A 286 -6.15 16.60 -6.48
N LYS A 287 -7.15 16.52 -5.61
CA LYS A 287 -8.56 16.78 -5.95
C LYS A 287 -8.94 18.24 -5.90
N ILE A 288 -8.11 19.08 -5.25
CA ILE A 288 -8.30 20.51 -5.16
C ILE A 288 -7.71 21.19 -6.40
N ARG A 289 -8.53 21.92 -7.13
CA ARG A 289 -8.09 22.78 -8.24
C ARG A 289 -7.75 24.16 -7.73
N ILE A 290 -6.77 24.82 -8.36
CA ILE A 290 -6.30 26.17 -8.01
C ILE A 290 -6.32 27.08 -9.25
N ALA A 291 -6.85 28.31 -9.09
CA ALA A 291 -6.91 29.30 -10.16
C ALA A 291 -6.82 30.73 -9.61
N HIS A 292 -6.34 31.69 -10.45
CA HIS A 292 -6.33 33.13 -10.09
C HIS A 292 -7.73 33.75 -10.07
N THR A 293 -8.70 33.18 -10.79
CA THR A 293 -10.05 33.72 -10.89
C THR A 293 -11.05 32.70 -10.37
N LYS A 294 -12.12 33.21 -9.76
CA LYS A 294 -13.23 32.37 -9.30
C LYS A 294 -13.79 31.56 -10.48
N PRO A 295 -13.92 30.23 -10.36
CA PRO A 295 -14.44 29.40 -11.44
C PRO A 295 -15.88 29.81 -11.78
N GLN A 296 -16.22 29.75 -13.08
CA GLN A 296 -17.60 29.87 -13.50
C GLN A 296 -18.29 28.57 -13.14
N LEU A 297 -19.19 28.59 -12.18
CA LEU A 297 -19.95 27.43 -11.74
C LEU A 297 -21.15 27.25 -12.68
N SER A 298 -21.40 26.02 -13.12
CA SER A 298 -22.67 25.69 -13.77
C SER A 298 -23.80 25.71 -12.74
N GLU A 299 -25.01 26.15 -13.14
CA GLU A 299 -26.15 26.25 -12.22
C GLU A 299 -26.54 24.93 -11.58
N ASP A 300 -26.18 23.79 -12.20
CA ASP A 300 -26.57 22.44 -11.78
C ASP A 300 -25.47 21.73 -10.93
N ALA A 301 -24.27 22.29 -10.75
CA ALA A 301 -23.16 21.62 -10.06
C ALA A 301 -22.82 22.33 -8.75
N VAL A 302 -23.05 21.67 -7.62
CA VAL A 302 -22.53 22.11 -6.32
C VAL A 302 -21.02 21.97 -6.34
N THR A 303 -20.30 23.06 -6.08
CA THR A 303 -18.84 23.10 -6.03
C THR A 303 -18.40 23.89 -4.80
N ASN A 304 -17.55 23.31 -4.00
CA ASN A 304 -16.92 24.02 -2.89
C ASN A 304 -15.87 25.00 -3.44
N VAL A 305 -15.89 26.24 -2.96
CA VAL A 305 -14.94 27.29 -3.38
C VAL A 305 -14.45 28.02 -2.15
N VAL A 306 -13.13 28.12 -2.01
CA VAL A 306 -12.47 28.85 -0.92
C VAL A 306 -11.46 29.83 -1.52
N HIS A 307 -11.42 31.04 -1.00
CA HIS A 307 -10.43 32.05 -1.34
C HIS A 307 -9.23 31.97 -0.39
N GLY A 308 -8.03 32.31 -0.89
CA GLY A 308 -6.84 32.38 -0.06
C GLY A 308 -5.64 32.97 -0.79
N VAL A 309 -4.54 33.04 -0.07
CA VAL A 309 -3.26 33.58 -0.56
C VAL A 309 -2.21 32.48 -0.52
N VAL A 310 -1.40 32.37 -1.57
CA VAL A 310 -0.31 31.41 -1.67
C VAL A 310 0.78 31.74 -0.65
N ASP A 311 0.99 30.86 0.31
CA ASP A 311 1.96 30.99 1.40
C ASP A 311 3.30 30.36 1.06
N GLU A 312 3.29 29.25 0.30
CA GLU A 312 4.49 28.53 -0.15
C GLU A 312 4.22 27.74 -1.43
N THR A 313 5.27 27.55 -2.24
CA THR A 313 5.21 26.75 -3.47
C THR A 313 6.42 25.81 -3.54
N ILE A 314 6.18 24.54 -3.94
CA ILE A 314 7.25 23.56 -4.18
C ILE A 314 7.10 23.02 -5.60
N TYR A 315 8.04 23.38 -6.47
CA TYR A 315 8.09 22.88 -7.84
C TYR A 315 8.73 21.49 -7.90
N MET A 316 8.04 20.52 -8.50
CA MET A 316 8.49 19.13 -8.59
C MET A 316 8.68 18.64 -10.02
N GLY A 317 8.71 19.54 -11.02
CA GLY A 317 8.83 19.22 -12.43
C GLY A 317 7.47 18.90 -13.07
N TYR A 318 6.88 17.75 -12.79
CA TYR A 318 5.59 17.32 -13.35
C TYR A 318 4.37 17.96 -12.67
N GLN A 319 4.56 18.52 -11.50
CA GLN A 319 3.53 19.24 -10.73
C GLN A 319 4.17 20.30 -9.83
N THR A 320 3.36 21.26 -9.38
CA THR A 320 3.70 22.17 -8.28
C THR A 320 2.76 21.93 -7.11
N LYS A 321 3.32 21.81 -5.92
CA LYS A 321 2.59 21.77 -4.65
C LYS A 321 2.45 23.19 -4.13
N TYR A 322 1.22 23.60 -3.77
CA TYR A 322 0.89 24.89 -3.20
C TYR A 322 0.39 24.72 -1.78
N PHE A 323 0.82 25.61 -0.90
CA PHE A 323 0.28 25.82 0.43
C PHE A 323 -0.47 27.13 0.39
N VAL A 324 -1.79 27.09 0.50
CA VAL A 324 -2.65 28.26 0.39
C VAL A 324 -3.29 28.54 1.74
N ARG A 325 -3.00 29.73 2.27
CA ARG A 325 -3.62 30.24 3.49
C ARG A 325 -4.98 30.81 3.15
N THR A 326 -6.03 30.20 3.66
CA THR A 326 -7.41 30.67 3.50
C THR A 326 -7.68 31.93 4.30
N ASP A 327 -8.76 32.65 4.01
CA ASP A 327 -9.13 33.85 4.72
C ASP A 327 -9.33 33.64 6.23
N GLY A 328 -9.73 32.43 6.64
CA GLY A 328 -9.83 32.02 8.05
C GLY A 328 -8.52 31.51 8.67
N GLY A 329 -7.41 31.52 7.92
CA GLY A 329 -6.07 31.17 8.40
C GLY A 329 -5.69 29.71 8.32
N TYR A 330 -6.52 28.82 7.79
CA TYR A 330 -6.15 27.42 7.55
C TYR A 330 -5.23 27.32 6.33
N ILE A 331 -4.27 26.38 6.37
CA ILE A 331 -3.38 26.12 5.24
C ILE A 331 -3.87 24.87 4.51
N LEU A 332 -4.49 25.08 3.34
CA LEU A 332 -4.84 23.99 2.42
C LEU A 332 -3.65 23.67 1.50
N ARG A 333 -3.37 22.37 1.35
CA ARG A 333 -2.41 21.85 0.38
C ARG A 333 -3.14 21.45 -0.88
N THR A 334 -2.60 21.84 -2.04
CA THR A 334 -3.13 21.43 -3.35
C THR A 334 -2.00 21.17 -4.33
N TYR A 335 -2.26 20.37 -5.36
CA TYR A 335 -1.34 20.08 -6.45
C TYR A 335 -1.90 20.61 -7.77
N LYS A 336 -1.05 21.30 -8.53
CA LYS A 336 -1.34 21.61 -9.94
C LYS A 336 -0.40 20.80 -10.82
N GLN A 337 -0.96 19.88 -11.60
CA GLN A 337 -0.20 19.14 -12.60
C GLN A 337 0.15 20.04 -13.79
N HIS A 338 1.34 19.86 -14.35
CA HIS A 338 1.82 20.56 -15.53
C HIS A 338 1.45 19.75 -16.78
N ALA A 339 0.18 19.87 -17.21
CA ALA A 339 -0.34 19.16 -18.39
C ALA A 339 0.05 19.83 -19.71
N SER A 340 0.45 21.11 -19.68
CA SER A 340 0.88 21.90 -20.85
C SER A 340 2.22 22.57 -20.58
N TYR A 341 2.77 23.23 -21.61
CA TYR A 341 4.03 23.96 -21.49
C TYR A 341 3.85 25.19 -20.58
N LEU A 342 4.60 25.23 -19.47
CA LEU A 342 4.41 26.21 -18.40
C LEU A 342 4.48 27.68 -18.84
N LEU A 343 5.25 27.98 -19.91
CA LEU A 343 5.39 29.36 -20.41
C LEU A 343 4.13 29.89 -21.10
N ASP A 344 3.17 29.03 -21.41
CA ASP A 344 1.89 29.43 -22.04
C ASP A 344 0.80 29.73 -21.02
N GLU A 345 1.03 29.46 -19.71
CA GLU A 345 0.11 29.73 -18.62
C GLU A 345 0.67 30.79 -17.66
N LYS A 346 -0.21 31.63 -17.12
CA LYS A 346 0.16 32.50 -15.99
C LYS A 346 0.49 31.62 -14.77
N ILE A 347 1.77 31.59 -14.39
CA ILE A 347 2.24 30.84 -13.23
C ILE A 347 1.63 31.45 -11.96
N ILE A 348 1.22 30.57 -11.05
CA ILE A 348 0.78 30.98 -9.71
C ILE A 348 2.03 31.06 -8.83
N GLU A 349 2.25 32.22 -8.21
CA GLU A 349 3.45 32.52 -7.45
C GLU A 349 3.13 32.77 -5.97
N TRP A 350 4.17 32.88 -5.17
CA TRP A 350 4.07 33.26 -3.76
C TRP A 350 3.37 34.62 -3.60
N LYS A 351 2.43 34.72 -2.64
CA LYS A 351 1.54 35.86 -2.36
C LYS A 351 0.45 36.12 -3.39
N ASP A 352 0.29 35.31 -4.42
CA ASP A 352 -0.86 35.45 -5.29
C ASP A 352 -2.16 35.14 -4.55
N GLU A 353 -3.19 35.95 -4.81
CA GLU A 353 -4.57 35.64 -4.44
C GLU A 353 -5.12 34.59 -5.39
N VAL A 354 -5.73 33.53 -4.83
CA VAL A 354 -6.19 32.37 -5.57
C VAL A 354 -7.52 31.85 -5.04
N PHE A 355 -8.23 31.15 -5.92
CA PHE A 355 -9.41 30.37 -5.57
C PHE A 355 -9.07 28.88 -5.63
N LEU A 356 -9.40 28.18 -4.56
CA LEU A 356 -9.37 26.72 -4.46
C LEU A 356 -10.79 26.20 -4.64
N TYR A 357 -10.97 25.17 -5.45
CA TYR A 357 -12.31 24.60 -5.68
C TYR A 357 -12.24 23.10 -5.95
N TRP A 358 -13.28 22.38 -5.50
CA TRP A 358 -13.40 20.93 -5.61
C TRP A 358 -14.86 20.46 -5.52
N ASN A 359 -15.12 19.22 -5.91
CA ASN A 359 -16.47 18.64 -5.81
C ASN A 359 -16.76 18.24 -4.36
N PRO A 360 -18.04 18.29 -3.91
CA PRO A 360 -18.45 17.81 -2.59
C PRO A 360 -18.02 16.37 -2.29
N ASP A 361 -18.02 15.47 -3.29
CA ASP A 361 -17.60 14.08 -3.18
C ASP A 361 -16.17 13.92 -2.70
N ASP A 362 -15.33 14.93 -2.97
CA ASP A 362 -13.91 14.91 -2.60
C ASP A 362 -13.68 15.27 -1.12
N SER A 363 -14.68 15.83 -0.44
CA SER A 363 -14.67 16.14 0.99
C SER A 363 -15.33 15.00 1.77
N TYR A 364 -14.55 13.98 2.14
CA TYR A 364 -15.05 12.74 2.75
C TYR A 364 -15.03 12.81 4.29
N ILE A 365 -16.14 12.48 4.95
CA ILE A 365 -16.22 12.41 6.41
C ILE A 365 -15.59 11.08 6.87
N VAL A 366 -14.43 11.20 7.52
CA VAL A 366 -13.64 10.05 8.03
C VAL A 366 -14.13 9.57 9.37
N GLU A 367 -14.35 10.52 10.30
CA GLU A 367 -14.76 10.23 11.68
C GLU A 367 -15.93 11.13 12.10
N VAL A 368 -16.77 10.60 12.98
CA VAL A 368 -17.88 11.30 13.62
C VAL A 368 -17.68 11.17 15.13
N GLU A 369 -17.44 12.30 15.80
CA GLU A 369 -17.40 12.36 17.25
C GLU A 369 -18.87 12.67 17.71
N GLN A 370 -19.53 11.71 18.35
CA GLN A 370 -20.84 11.89 18.95
C GLN A 370 -20.65 12.46 20.36
N ASP A 371 -21.44 13.50 20.71
CA ASP A 371 -21.48 14.08 22.07
C ASP A 371 -21.93 13.06 23.13
#